data_7df2ce6d11713f43f2351c4e666e8ebd
#
_entry.id   7df2ce6d11713f43f2351c4e666e8ebd
#
_cell.length_a   1.000
_cell.length_b   1.000
_cell.length_c   1.000
_cell.angle_alpha   90.00
_cell.angle_beta   90.00
_cell.angle_gamma   90.00
#
_symmetry.space_group_name_H-M   'P 1'
#
loop_
_entity.id
_entity.type
_entity.pdbx_description
1 polymer ?
#
loop_
_entity_poly.entity_id
_entity_poly.type
_entity_poly.pdbx_seq_one_letter_code
_entity_poly.pdbx_strand_id
1 'polypeptide(L)'
;MEDRVDNIQELAVLKGAVENTNEAFVTIDREQKVLFFNKAAEKIFGYSREEVLGRDLDIIMSPNCSRDHHRAVARYIETGVPRRIGHHTEIMALRKNGETFPADISFSISHANGALYFTATVRDLTETKALQERMTRAERLAALGQVVAEISHEIKNPLMMIGGFARQLVKESKDQKSLAKLNIIVSEVQRLESLLREMRDLFLPRTLELKEIEINALLKQVQDFIKEDCKKRGILLEFETDREKIFVEGDRAKIEQVLLNLAKNALEAMEQGGKISFVSELKQGVAEIKIIDRGVGIPDEDKEKIFSPFYTTKKQGSGLGLSICKRIIEDHPQGSLSFTSEKGKGSTFVIKMPVSRHDKA
;
A
#
# COMPACT_ATOMS: atom_id res chain seq x y z
N MET A 1 10.91 11.60 -60.61
CA MET A 1 9.77 10.79 -60.11
C MET A 1 10.17 10.03 -58.85
N GLU A 2 11.38 9.48 -58.79
CA GLU A 2 11.95 8.77 -57.63
C GLU A 2 12.00 9.67 -56.38
N ASP A 3 12.55 10.88 -56.45
CA ASP A 3 12.63 11.82 -55.31
C ASP A 3 11.27 12.17 -54.65
N ARG A 4 10.17 12.10 -55.41
CA ARG A 4 8.82 12.34 -54.86
C ARG A 4 8.24 11.12 -54.13
N VAL A 5 8.61 9.92 -54.58
CA VAL A 5 8.16 8.66 -53.95
C VAL A 5 8.90 8.46 -52.63
N ASP A 6 10.22 8.71 -52.60
CA ASP A 6 11.03 8.63 -51.38
C ASP A 6 10.54 9.61 -50.31
N ASN A 7 10.20 10.84 -50.69
CA ASN A 7 9.71 11.86 -49.78
C ASN A 7 8.33 11.52 -49.18
N ILE A 8 7.44 10.85 -49.92
CA ILE A 8 6.13 10.40 -49.46
C ILE A 8 6.29 9.24 -48.48
N GLN A 9 7.23 8.33 -48.75
CA GLN A 9 7.50 7.17 -47.88
C GLN A 9 8.14 7.59 -46.56
N GLU A 10 9.10 8.51 -46.60
CA GLU A 10 9.74 9.11 -45.45
C GLU A 10 8.72 9.83 -44.55
N LEU A 11 7.83 10.64 -45.15
CA LEU A 11 6.76 11.32 -44.41
C LEU A 11 5.80 10.37 -43.73
N ALA A 12 5.45 9.25 -44.40
CA ALA A 12 4.58 8.22 -43.85
C ALA A 12 5.23 7.50 -42.66
N VAL A 13 6.53 7.21 -42.74
CA VAL A 13 7.30 6.57 -41.64
C VAL A 13 7.40 7.53 -40.47
N LEU A 14 7.76 8.79 -40.66
CA LEU A 14 7.85 9.79 -39.60
C LEU A 14 6.49 10.01 -38.93
N LYS A 15 5.42 10.13 -39.70
CA LYS A 15 4.07 10.25 -39.15
C LYS A 15 3.70 9.01 -38.34
N GLY A 16 4.00 7.82 -38.86
CA GLY A 16 3.76 6.56 -38.14
C GLY A 16 4.55 6.47 -36.82
N ALA A 17 5.80 6.91 -36.82
CA ALA A 17 6.64 6.94 -35.63
C ALA A 17 6.06 7.86 -34.54
N VAL A 18 5.66 9.08 -34.93
CA VAL A 18 5.07 10.04 -33.94
C VAL A 18 3.68 9.62 -33.48
N GLU A 19 2.86 8.98 -34.33
CA GLU A 19 1.52 8.51 -33.95
C GLU A 19 1.56 7.31 -33.01
N ASN A 20 2.60 6.46 -33.08
CA ASN A 20 2.69 5.21 -32.29
C ASN A 20 3.68 5.28 -31.11
N THR A 21 4.24 6.44 -30.82
CA THR A 21 5.04 6.65 -29.60
C THR A 21 4.16 6.66 -28.33
N ASN A 22 4.77 6.39 -27.17
CA ASN A 22 4.12 6.51 -25.88
C ASN A 22 4.10 7.95 -25.33
N GLU A 23 4.78 8.88 -25.98
CA GLU A 23 4.82 10.29 -25.58
C GLU A 23 3.76 11.09 -26.34
N ALA A 24 3.08 11.98 -25.63
CA ALA A 24 2.14 12.89 -26.27
C ALA A 24 2.89 13.93 -27.10
N PHE A 25 2.52 14.06 -28.37
CA PHE A 25 2.96 15.13 -29.24
C PHE A 25 1.80 16.08 -29.52
N VAL A 26 2.00 17.35 -29.15
CA VAL A 26 1.04 18.44 -29.38
C VAL A 26 1.73 19.53 -30.11
N THR A 27 1.25 19.86 -31.32
CA THR A 27 1.79 20.98 -32.13
C THR A 27 0.75 22.07 -32.30
N ILE A 28 1.17 23.31 -32.12
CA ILE A 28 0.35 24.51 -32.29
C ILE A 28 0.93 25.43 -33.35
N ASP A 29 0.07 26.27 -33.91
CA ASP A 29 0.47 27.39 -34.77
C ASP A 29 0.83 28.64 -33.96
N ARG A 30 1.07 29.74 -34.67
CA ARG A 30 1.42 31.04 -34.10
C ARG A 30 0.28 31.66 -33.26
N GLU A 31 -0.96 31.34 -33.61
CA GLU A 31 -2.20 31.73 -32.90
C GLU A 31 -2.55 30.79 -31.76
N GLN A 32 -1.65 29.83 -31.41
CA GLN A 32 -1.77 28.82 -30.39
C GLN A 32 -2.94 27.84 -30.59
N LYS A 33 -3.38 27.67 -31.86
CA LYS A 33 -4.36 26.65 -32.24
C LYS A 33 -3.68 25.29 -32.38
N VAL A 34 -4.28 24.24 -31.89
CA VAL A 34 -3.75 22.87 -31.98
C VAL A 34 -3.90 22.38 -33.42
N LEU A 35 -2.77 22.04 -34.05
CA LEU A 35 -2.69 21.48 -35.39
C LEU A 35 -2.45 19.98 -35.40
N PHE A 36 -1.77 19.48 -34.42
CA PHE A 36 -1.44 18.06 -34.32
C PHE A 36 -1.59 17.56 -32.87
N PHE A 37 -2.18 16.39 -32.74
CA PHE A 37 -2.44 15.73 -31.47
C PHE A 37 -2.41 14.23 -31.74
N ASN A 38 -1.36 13.50 -31.25
CA ASN A 38 -1.19 12.08 -31.54
C ASN A 38 -2.03 11.20 -30.63
N LYS A 39 -2.05 9.89 -30.89
CA LYS A 39 -2.78 8.90 -30.09
C LYS A 39 -2.37 8.86 -28.62
N ALA A 40 -1.08 9.08 -28.31
CA ALA A 40 -0.61 9.15 -26.94
C ALA A 40 -1.16 10.39 -26.22
N ALA A 41 -1.26 11.53 -26.91
CA ALA A 41 -1.88 12.72 -26.37
C ALA A 41 -3.37 12.50 -26.03
N GLU A 42 -4.12 11.79 -26.89
CA GLU A 42 -5.50 11.41 -26.59
C GLU A 42 -5.61 10.57 -25.30
N LYS A 43 -4.74 9.58 -25.14
CA LYS A 43 -4.71 8.71 -23.95
C LYS A 43 -4.31 9.47 -22.69
N ILE A 44 -3.28 10.31 -22.76
CA ILE A 44 -2.71 11.02 -21.61
C ILE A 44 -3.65 12.13 -21.15
N PHE A 45 -4.18 12.94 -22.06
CA PHE A 45 -5.03 14.07 -21.70
C PHE A 45 -6.52 13.71 -21.61
N GLY A 46 -6.96 12.60 -22.22
CA GLY A 46 -8.36 12.14 -22.19
C GLY A 46 -9.29 12.88 -23.13
N TYR A 47 -8.77 13.66 -24.06
CA TYR A 47 -9.51 14.32 -25.15
C TYR A 47 -9.35 13.55 -26.45
N SER A 48 -10.39 13.48 -27.28
CA SER A 48 -10.21 13.01 -28.65
C SER A 48 -9.56 14.07 -29.51
N ARG A 49 -8.89 13.63 -30.56
CA ARG A 49 -8.25 14.52 -31.52
C ARG A 49 -9.22 15.55 -32.16
N GLU A 50 -10.45 15.11 -32.46
CA GLU A 50 -11.48 15.97 -33.03
C GLU A 50 -11.94 17.06 -32.05
N GLU A 51 -11.88 16.81 -30.76
CA GLU A 51 -12.24 17.79 -29.72
C GLU A 51 -11.20 18.91 -29.60
N VAL A 52 -9.94 18.65 -29.95
CA VAL A 52 -8.80 19.55 -29.67
C VAL A 52 -8.32 20.27 -30.93
N LEU A 53 -8.36 19.63 -32.10
CA LEU A 53 -7.86 20.25 -33.36
C LEU A 53 -8.57 21.57 -33.68
N GLY A 54 -7.78 22.59 -34.03
CA GLY A 54 -8.26 23.96 -34.37
C GLY A 54 -8.69 24.76 -33.17
N ARG A 55 -8.73 24.18 -31.95
CA ARG A 55 -9.02 24.91 -30.70
C ARG A 55 -7.75 25.46 -30.08
N ASP A 56 -7.95 26.37 -29.15
CA ASP A 56 -6.87 26.92 -28.35
C ASP A 56 -6.27 25.86 -27.43
N LEU A 57 -4.94 25.91 -27.25
CA LEU A 57 -4.20 24.98 -26.37
C LEU A 57 -4.70 25.01 -24.91
N ASP A 58 -5.37 26.08 -24.51
CA ASP A 58 -5.91 26.24 -23.15
C ASP A 58 -6.82 25.08 -22.71
N ILE A 59 -7.43 24.35 -23.65
CA ILE A 59 -8.30 23.21 -23.34
C ILE A 59 -7.59 22.10 -22.56
N ILE A 60 -6.26 21.96 -22.71
CA ILE A 60 -5.44 20.93 -22.03
C ILE A 60 -4.55 21.52 -20.94
N MET A 61 -4.75 22.77 -20.55
CA MET A 61 -3.90 23.48 -19.58
C MET A 61 -4.71 23.99 -18.40
N SER A 62 -4.06 24.10 -17.26
CA SER A 62 -4.65 24.83 -16.12
C SER A 62 -4.63 26.35 -16.40
N PRO A 63 -5.55 27.14 -15.82
CA PRO A 63 -5.62 28.58 -16.08
C PRO A 63 -4.33 29.36 -15.76
N ASN A 64 -3.53 28.88 -14.81
CA ASN A 64 -2.24 29.51 -14.49
C ASN A 64 -1.18 29.16 -15.52
N CYS A 65 -1.10 27.89 -15.94
CA CYS A 65 -0.16 27.46 -16.98
C CYS A 65 -0.47 28.12 -18.32
N SER A 66 -1.74 28.27 -18.68
CA SER A 66 -2.19 28.94 -19.89
C SER A 66 -1.65 30.38 -19.98
N ARG A 67 -1.84 31.19 -18.94
CA ARG A 67 -1.36 32.59 -18.91
C ARG A 67 0.16 32.68 -19.11
N ASP A 68 0.92 31.81 -18.48
CA ASP A 68 2.37 31.81 -18.59
C ASP A 68 2.84 31.32 -19.96
N HIS A 69 2.13 30.35 -20.55
CA HIS A 69 2.38 29.84 -21.90
C HIS A 69 2.13 30.91 -22.94
N HIS A 70 0.98 31.58 -22.92
CA HIS A 70 0.67 32.67 -23.84
C HIS A 70 1.74 33.79 -23.85
N ARG A 71 2.21 34.18 -22.66
CA ARG A 71 3.30 35.15 -22.52
C ARG A 71 4.61 34.64 -23.11
N ALA A 72 4.93 33.37 -22.92
CA ALA A 72 6.17 32.78 -23.40
C ALA A 72 6.19 32.71 -24.96
N VAL A 73 5.08 32.28 -25.55
CA VAL A 73 4.92 32.22 -27.01
C VAL A 73 4.97 33.62 -27.61
N ALA A 74 4.20 34.60 -27.10
CA ALA A 74 4.19 35.97 -27.59
C ALA A 74 5.60 36.58 -27.54
N ARG A 75 6.31 36.42 -26.45
CA ARG A 75 7.68 36.91 -26.32
C ARG A 75 8.63 36.29 -27.33
N TYR A 76 8.51 34.96 -27.57
CA TYR A 76 9.35 34.31 -28.60
C TYR A 76 9.08 34.87 -29.99
N ILE A 77 7.81 35.09 -30.33
CA ILE A 77 7.42 35.66 -31.63
C ILE A 77 8.03 37.06 -31.81
N GLU A 78 8.12 37.87 -30.73
CA GLU A 78 8.68 39.23 -30.80
C GLU A 78 10.21 39.25 -30.81
N THR A 79 10.85 38.38 -30.02
CA THR A 79 12.30 38.49 -29.75
C THR A 79 13.14 37.44 -30.47
N GLY A 80 12.55 36.34 -30.94
CA GLY A 80 13.28 35.19 -31.50
C GLY A 80 14.12 34.43 -30.45
N VAL A 81 14.07 34.81 -29.17
CA VAL A 81 14.93 34.23 -28.11
C VAL A 81 14.16 33.18 -27.29
N PRO A 82 14.50 31.90 -27.44
CA PRO A 82 13.86 30.83 -26.68
C PRO A 82 14.29 30.86 -25.21
N ARG A 83 13.36 30.67 -24.29
CA ARG A 83 13.66 30.60 -22.83
C ARG A 83 13.69 29.18 -22.25
N ARG A 84 12.94 28.24 -22.88
CA ARG A 84 12.78 26.87 -22.37
C ARG A 84 12.91 25.78 -23.44
N ILE A 85 13.43 26.12 -24.64
CA ILE A 85 13.59 25.15 -25.70
C ILE A 85 14.78 24.26 -25.43
N GLY A 86 14.61 22.94 -25.65
CA GLY A 86 15.66 21.93 -25.41
C GLY A 86 15.88 21.57 -23.94
N HIS A 87 15.07 22.06 -23.01
CA HIS A 87 15.11 21.68 -21.60
C HIS A 87 13.86 20.89 -21.23
N HIS A 88 14.04 19.81 -20.48
CA HIS A 88 12.97 19.08 -19.83
C HIS A 88 12.47 19.87 -18.60
N THR A 89 11.17 20.01 -18.48
CA THR A 89 10.56 20.73 -17.35
C THR A 89 9.45 19.88 -16.78
N GLU A 90 9.59 19.51 -15.50
CA GLU A 90 8.50 18.85 -14.77
C GLU A 90 7.43 19.88 -14.40
N ILE A 91 6.19 19.57 -14.71
CA ILE A 91 5.01 20.37 -14.34
C ILE A 91 3.87 19.47 -13.90
N MET A 92 2.85 20.07 -13.28
CA MET A 92 1.55 19.42 -13.07
C MET A 92 0.65 19.75 -14.25
N ALA A 93 0.35 18.74 -15.08
CA ALA A 93 -0.57 18.83 -16.20
C ALA A 93 -1.99 18.45 -15.77
N LEU A 94 -3.00 18.76 -16.61
CA LEU A 94 -4.42 18.55 -16.31
C LEU A 94 -5.05 17.63 -17.37
N ARG A 95 -5.78 16.61 -16.92
CA ARG A 95 -6.60 15.75 -17.78
C ARG A 95 -8.03 16.31 -17.94
N LYS A 96 -8.75 15.83 -18.93
CA LYS A 96 -10.16 16.19 -19.20
C LYS A 96 -11.09 15.97 -17.99
N ASN A 97 -10.82 14.94 -17.18
CA ASN A 97 -11.60 14.62 -15.98
C ASN A 97 -11.32 15.52 -14.77
N GLY A 98 -10.41 16.50 -14.91
CA GLY A 98 -9.98 17.40 -13.84
C GLY A 98 -8.85 16.85 -12.96
N GLU A 99 -8.35 15.64 -13.21
CA GLU A 99 -7.21 15.06 -12.50
C GLU A 99 -5.91 15.76 -12.92
N THR A 100 -5.09 16.14 -11.93
CA THR A 100 -3.74 16.65 -12.17
C THR A 100 -2.72 15.52 -12.10
N PHE A 101 -1.75 15.52 -13.02
CA PHE A 101 -0.71 14.51 -13.08
C PHE A 101 0.67 15.12 -13.31
N PRO A 102 1.76 14.53 -12.77
CA PRO A 102 3.10 14.99 -13.05
C PRO A 102 3.50 14.63 -14.46
N ALA A 103 3.97 15.61 -15.21
CA ALA A 103 4.39 15.47 -16.59
C ALA A 103 5.79 16.08 -16.80
N ASP A 104 6.61 15.42 -17.61
CA ASP A 104 7.84 15.98 -18.14
C ASP A 104 7.55 16.52 -19.55
N ILE A 105 7.83 17.81 -19.75
CA ILE A 105 7.55 18.49 -21.01
C ILE A 105 8.84 19.03 -21.59
N SER A 106 9.03 18.77 -22.88
CA SER A 106 10.04 19.43 -23.71
C SER A 106 9.40 20.16 -24.88
N PHE A 107 10.04 21.24 -25.31
CA PHE A 107 9.52 22.10 -26.39
C PHE A 107 10.51 22.16 -27.56
N SER A 108 9.96 22.13 -28.74
CA SER A 108 10.69 22.38 -29.99
C SER A 108 9.96 23.39 -30.84
N ILE A 109 10.73 24.09 -31.70
CA ILE A 109 10.22 25.07 -32.64
C ILE A 109 10.65 24.63 -34.03
N SER A 110 9.73 24.72 -34.97
CA SER A 110 10.00 24.43 -36.38
C SER A 110 9.44 25.50 -37.29
N HIS A 111 10.10 25.70 -38.42
CA HIS A 111 9.68 26.60 -39.50
C HIS A 111 9.41 25.77 -40.74
N ALA A 112 8.21 25.84 -41.27
CA ALA A 112 7.85 25.15 -42.50
C ALA A 112 6.98 26.07 -43.36
N ASN A 113 7.29 26.18 -44.65
CA ASN A 113 6.57 27.02 -45.63
C ASN A 113 6.36 28.47 -45.16
N GLY A 114 7.33 29.06 -44.46
CA GLY A 114 7.24 30.41 -43.91
C GLY A 114 6.37 30.58 -42.68
N ALA A 115 5.80 29.49 -42.16
CA ALA A 115 5.02 29.47 -40.92
C ALA A 115 5.83 28.92 -39.74
N LEU A 116 5.49 29.36 -38.55
CA LEU A 116 6.14 29.01 -37.28
C LEU A 116 5.24 28.04 -36.50
N TYR A 117 5.84 26.96 -36.01
CA TYR A 117 5.15 25.91 -35.24
C TYR A 117 5.87 25.63 -33.93
N PHE A 118 5.11 25.41 -32.88
CA PHE A 118 5.61 25.00 -31.57
C PHE A 118 5.12 23.59 -31.28
N THR A 119 6.02 22.68 -30.95
CA THR A 119 5.68 21.31 -30.59
C THR A 119 6.12 21.04 -29.17
N ALA A 120 5.19 20.55 -28.38
CA ALA A 120 5.46 19.99 -27.05
C ALA A 120 5.47 18.47 -27.12
N THR A 121 6.49 17.86 -26.52
CA THR A 121 6.49 16.43 -26.20
C THR A 121 6.20 16.30 -24.71
N VAL A 122 5.19 15.52 -24.35
CA VAL A 122 4.73 15.36 -22.98
C VAL A 122 4.80 13.89 -22.58
N ARG A 123 5.53 13.61 -21.53
CA ARG A 123 5.63 12.27 -20.90
C ARG A 123 4.88 12.29 -19.57
N ASP A 124 3.94 11.39 -19.40
CA ASP A 124 3.26 11.17 -18.12
C ASP A 124 4.21 10.45 -17.14
N LEU A 125 4.45 11.06 -15.99
CA LEU A 125 5.33 10.53 -14.95
C LEU A 125 4.56 9.84 -13.80
N THR A 126 3.24 9.68 -13.90
CA THR A 126 2.40 9.16 -12.81
C THR A 126 2.90 7.79 -12.34
N GLU A 127 3.06 6.84 -13.26
CA GLU A 127 3.52 5.49 -12.93
C GLU A 127 4.97 5.49 -12.45
N THR A 128 5.84 6.25 -13.11
CA THR A 128 7.27 6.35 -12.76
C THR A 128 7.46 6.89 -11.34
N LYS A 129 6.77 7.98 -10.99
CA LYS A 129 6.83 8.56 -9.63
C LYS A 129 6.22 7.64 -8.58
N ALA A 130 5.10 6.99 -8.89
CA ALA A 130 4.51 6.01 -7.98
C ALA A 130 5.44 4.81 -7.70
N LEU A 131 6.13 4.31 -8.73
CA LEU A 131 7.13 3.25 -8.57
C LEU A 131 8.34 3.73 -7.77
N GLN A 132 8.83 4.93 -8.04
CA GLN A 132 9.96 5.53 -7.32
C GLN A 132 9.65 5.75 -5.84
N GLU A 133 8.44 6.22 -5.51
CA GLU A 133 7.99 6.37 -4.13
C GLU A 133 7.88 5.01 -3.41
N ARG A 134 7.36 3.99 -4.09
CA ARG A 134 7.31 2.62 -3.55
C ARG A 134 8.71 2.08 -3.29
N MET A 135 9.64 2.27 -4.23
CA MET A 135 11.03 1.84 -4.09
C MET A 135 11.73 2.54 -2.91
N THR A 136 11.62 3.87 -2.84
CA THR A 136 12.19 4.66 -1.73
C THR A 136 11.62 4.24 -0.38
N ARG A 137 10.32 3.93 -0.33
CA ARG A 137 9.68 3.43 0.90
C ARG A 137 10.20 2.03 1.27
N ALA A 138 10.38 1.14 0.29
CA ALA A 138 10.93 -0.19 0.51
C ALA A 138 12.39 -0.13 1.00
N GLU A 139 13.23 0.73 0.40
CA GLU A 139 14.62 0.95 0.82
C GLU A 139 14.70 1.48 2.26
N ARG A 140 13.87 2.44 2.63
CA ARG A 140 13.81 2.97 4.01
C ARG A 140 13.41 1.89 5.01
N LEU A 141 12.43 1.06 4.66
CA LEU A 141 12.00 -0.05 5.52
C LEU A 141 13.09 -1.12 5.65
N ALA A 142 13.81 -1.43 4.58
CA ALA A 142 14.92 -2.38 4.61
C ALA A 142 16.08 -1.88 5.48
N ALA A 143 16.48 -0.61 5.33
CA ALA A 143 17.52 0.00 6.16
C ALA A 143 17.12 0.02 7.65
N LEU A 144 15.86 0.39 7.95
CA LEU A 144 15.35 0.34 9.32
C LEU A 144 15.33 -1.09 9.87
N GLY A 145 15.00 -2.07 9.02
CA GLY A 145 15.03 -3.49 9.37
C GLY A 145 16.41 -3.97 9.82
N GLN A 146 17.46 -3.56 9.13
CA GLN A 146 18.83 -3.91 9.49
C GLN A 146 19.22 -3.33 10.86
N VAL A 147 18.91 -2.06 11.10
CA VAL A 147 19.17 -1.40 12.40
C VAL A 147 18.39 -2.08 13.53
N VAL A 148 17.12 -2.41 13.28
CA VAL A 148 16.27 -3.12 14.26
C VAL A 148 16.83 -4.51 14.57
N ALA A 149 17.37 -5.23 13.57
CA ALA A 149 17.98 -6.54 13.77
C ALA A 149 19.21 -6.46 14.69
N GLU A 150 20.12 -5.52 14.42
CA GLU A 150 21.33 -5.31 15.21
C GLU A 150 20.98 -4.92 16.66
N ILE A 151 20.16 -3.89 16.85
CA ILE A 151 19.71 -3.43 18.17
C ILE A 151 18.96 -4.55 18.93
N SER A 152 18.12 -5.33 18.25
CA SER A 152 17.41 -6.43 18.88
C SER A 152 18.33 -7.48 19.45
N HIS A 153 19.42 -7.81 18.77
CA HIS A 153 20.43 -8.75 19.29
C HIS A 153 21.17 -8.17 20.50
N GLU A 154 21.58 -6.92 20.44
CA GLU A 154 22.32 -6.26 21.52
C GLU A 154 21.46 -6.04 22.78
N ILE A 155 20.18 -5.72 22.63
CA ILE A 155 19.26 -5.54 23.76
C ILE A 155 18.78 -6.90 24.31
N LYS A 156 18.60 -7.92 23.47
CA LYS A 156 18.17 -9.25 23.92
C LYS A 156 19.13 -9.87 24.93
N ASN A 157 20.44 -9.68 24.77
CA ASN A 157 21.45 -10.25 25.65
C ASN A 157 21.32 -9.75 27.10
N PRO A 158 21.34 -8.43 27.40
CA PRO A 158 21.14 -7.94 28.76
C PRO A 158 19.75 -8.29 29.34
N LEU A 159 18.69 -8.29 28.50
CA LEU A 159 17.36 -8.69 28.94
C LEU A 159 17.32 -10.16 29.40
N MET A 160 17.97 -11.07 28.67
CA MET A 160 18.09 -12.48 29.05
C MET A 160 18.81 -12.66 30.40
N MET A 161 19.87 -11.88 30.64
CA MET A 161 20.57 -11.92 31.93
C MET A 161 19.71 -11.38 33.07
N ILE A 162 19.10 -10.19 32.90
CA ILE A 162 18.21 -9.60 33.91
C ILE A 162 17.03 -10.54 34.23
N GLY A 163 16.38 -11.06 33.17
CA GLY A 163 15.29 -12.02 33.31
C GLY A 163 15.73 -13.35 33.97
N GLY A 164 16.94 -13.82 33.66
CA GLY A 164 17.54 -15.00 34.26
C GLY A 164 17.74 -14.84 35.76
N PHE A 165 18.42 -13.77 36.17
CA PHE A 165 18.62 -13.48 37.60
C PHE A 165 17.33 -13.19 38.32
N ALA A 166 16.40 -12.44 37.76
CA ALA A 166 15.09 -12.21 38.37
C ALA A 166 14.32 -13.52 38.60
N ARG A 167 14.29 -14.45 37.65
CA ARG A 167 13.66 -15.78 37.79
C ARG A 167 14.35 -16.64 38.83
N GLN A 168 15.67 -16.56 38.92
CA GLN A 168 16.41 -17.27 39.96
C GLN A 168 16.03 -16.74 41.37
N LEU A 169 16.06 -15.42 41.56
CA LEU A 169 15.66 -14.78 42.80
C LEU A 169 14.21 -15.04 43.19
N VAL A 170 13.28 -15.16 42.20
CA VAL A 170 11.88 -15.58 42.47
C VAL A 170 11.84 -16.97 43.15
N LYS A 171 12.70 -17.92 42.73
CA LYS A 171 12.74 -19.27 43.33
C LYS A 171 13.37 -19.30 44.73
N GLU A 172 14.28 -18.38 44.99
CA GLU A 172 15.03 -18.33 46.27
C GLU A 172 14.35 -17.46 47.34
N SER A 173 13.54 -16.48 46.91
CA SER A 173 12.90 -15.52 47.82
C SER A 173 11.72 -16.14 48.56
N LYS A 174 11.69 -15.91 49.87
CA LYS A 174 10.55 -16.26 50.73
C LYS A 174 9.70 -15.03 51.11
N ASP A 175 10.19 -13.83 50.87
CA ASP A 175 9.50 -12.58 51.18
C ASP A 175 8.50 -12.20 50.11
N GLN A 176 7.24 -12.09 50.47
CA GLN A 176 6.11 -11.77 49.61
C GLN A 176 6.28 -10.42 48.85
N LYS A 177 6.86 -9.40 49.53
CA LYS A 177 7.08 -8.09 48.94
C LYS A 177 8.17 -8.14 47.88
N SER A 178 9.23 -8.87 48.12
CA SER A 178 10.33 -9.11 47.15
C SER A 178 9.84 -9.94 45.98
N LEU A 179 9.05 -10.98 46.19
CA LEU A 179 8.43 -11.80 45.15
C LEU A 179 7.55 -10.96 44.21
N ALA A 180 6.71 -10.07 44.78
CA ALA A 180 5.88 -9.18 43.97
C ALA A 180 6.71 -8.29 43.02
N LYS A 181 7.81 -7.70 43.54
CA LYS A 181 8.72 -6.85 42.72
C LYS A 181 9.45 -7.67 41.65
N LEU A 182 9.95 -8.83 42.00
CA LEU A 182 10.66 -9.72 41.07
C LEU A 182 9.73 -10.20 39.94
N ASN A 183 8.50 -10.53 40.25
CA ASN A 183 7.52 -10.90 39.23
C ASN A 183 7.21 -9.75 38.28
N ILE A 184 7.18 -8.50 38.75
CA ILE A 184 7.07 -7.33 37.89
C ILE A 184 8.29 -7.23 36.94
N ILE A 185 9.51 -7.41 37.46
CA ILE A 185 10.72 -7.39 36.64
C ILE A 185 10.67 -8.47 35.55
N VAL A 186 10.30 -9.71 35.92
CA VAL A 186 10.17 -10.83 34.98
C VAL A 186 9.15 -10.51 33.89
N SER A 187 7.98 -9.96 34.27
CA SER A 187 6.93 -9.61 33.32
C SER A 187 7.36 -8.50 32.36
N GLU A 188 8.08 -7.46 32.85
CA GLU A 188 8.57 -6.38 31.99
C GLU A 188 9.69 -6.86 31.04
N VAL A 189 10.57 -7.74 31.48
CA VAL A 189 11.58 -8.36 30.62
C VAL A 189 10.91 -9.16 29.50
N GLN A 190 9.92 -9.99 29.83
CA GLN A 190 9.16 -10.76 28.82
C GLN A 190 8.45 -9.84 27.85
N ARG A 191 7.89 -8.73 28.32
CA ARG A 191 7.26 -7.71 27.47
C ARG A 191 8.25 -7.08 26.51
N LEU A 192 9.44 -6.68 26.95
CA LEU A 192 10.49 -6.12 26.11
C LEU A 192 11.00 -7.13 25.08
N GLU A 193 11.18 -8.40 25.46
CA GLU A 193 11.53 -9.48 24.52
C GLU A 193 10.45 -9.67 23.43
N SER A 194 9.15 -9.54 23.78
CA SER A 194 8.07 -9.62 22.81
C SER A 194 8.10 -8.43 21.84
N LEU A 195 8.27 -7.21 22.35
CA LEU A 195 8.39 -6.00 21.54
C LEU A 195 9.54 -6.10 20.53
N LEU A 196 10.71 -6.57 20.96
CA LEU A 196 11.86 -6.77 20.07
C LEU A 196 11.57 -7.80 18.96
N ARG A 197 10.87 -8.90 19.29
CA ARG A 197 10.44 -9.87 18.29
C ARG A 197 9.45 -9.26 17.30
N GLU A 198 8.45 -8.53 17.81
CA GLU A 198 7.45 -7.85 16.98
C GLU A 198 8.08 -6.82 16.04
N MET A 199 9.04 -6.01 16.53
CA MET A 199 9.79 -5.06 15.70
C MET A 199 10.59 -5.78 14.61
N ARG A 200 11.33 -6.83 14.95
CA ARG A 200 12.06 -7.63 13.98
C ARG A 200 11.13 -8.21 12.94
N ASP A 201 10.00 -8.73 13.38
CA ASP A 201 8.99 -9.32 12.52
C ASP A 201 8.33 -8.28 11.59
N LEU A 202 8.27 -7.01 11.96
CA LEU A 202 7.73 -5.95 11.12
C LEU A 202 8.73 -5.46 10.05
N PHE A 203 10.02 -5.43 10.33
CA PHE A 203 10.97 -4.74 9.46
C PHE A 203 11.86 -5.66 8.62
N LEU A 204 12.08 -6.91 9.03
CA LEU A 204 12.91 -7.83 8.24
C LEU A 204 12.13 -8.51 7.12
N PRO A 205 12.76 -8.70 5.94
CA PRO A 205 12.20 -9.54 4.89
C PRO A 205 12.08 -10.98 5.37
N ARG A 206 11.03 -11.67 4.96
CA ARG A 206 10.75 -13.05 5.34
C ARG A 206 10.64 -13.93 4.11
N THR A 207 11.19 -15.11 4.21
CA THR A 207 10.89 -16.20 3.28
C THR A 207 9.70 -16.96 3.86
N LEU A 208 8.58 -16.99 3.15
CA LEU A 208 7.42 -17.77 3.56
C LEU A 208 7.62 -19.24 3.19
N GLU A 209 7.32 -20.13 4.11
CA GLU A 209 7.21 -21.57 3.84
C GLU A 209 5.78 -21.89 3.40
N LEU A 210 5.50 -21.70 2.11
CA LEU A 210 4.17 -21.95 1.56
C LEU A 210 3.87 -23.45 1.53
N LYS A 211 2.80 -23.85 2.21
CA LYS A 211 2.26 -25.22 2.26
C LYS A 211 0.75 -25.16 2.20
N GLU A 212 0.12 -26.27 1.83
CA GLU A 212 -1.33 -26.38 1.90
C GLU A 212 -1.80 -26.44 3.36
N ILE A 213 -2.78 -25.62 3.70
CA ILE A 213 -3.29 -25.44 5.06
C ILE A 213 -4.80 -25.60 5.05
N GLU A 214 -5.29 -26.49 5.91
CA GLU A 214 -6.72 -26.62 6.19
C GLU A 214 -7.12 -25.54 7.21
N ILE A 215 -7.89 -24.55 6.74
CA ILE A 215 -8.21 -23.32 7.49
C ILE A 215 -9.14 -23.60 8.66
N ASN A 216 -10.14 -24.46 8.50
CA ASN A 216 -11.10 -24.73 9.58
C ASN A 216 -10.44 -25.43 10.77
N ALA A 217 -9.49 -26.34 10.52
CA ALA A 217 -8.69 -26.97 11.58
C ALA A 217 -7.81 -25.95 12.30
N LEU A 218 -7.20 -25.00 11.57
CA LEU A 218 -6.39 -23.95 12.15
C LEU A 218 -7.24 -22.99 13.01
N LEU A 219 -8.43 -22.61 12.54
CA LEU A 219 -9.35 -21.76 13.30
C LEU A 219 -9.83 -22.42 14.59
N LYS A 220 -10.14 -23.72 14.54
CA LYS A 220 -10.49 -24.49 15.76
C LYS A 220 -9.35 -24.53 16.76
N GLN A 221 -8.12 -24.73 16.30
CA GLN A 221 -6.93 -24.71 17.16
C GLN A 221 -6.77 -23.34 17.85
N VAL A 222 -6.93 -22.24 17.11
CA VAL A 222 -6.87 -20.88 17.67
C VAL A 222 -8.02 -20.64 18.66
N GLN A 223 -9.21 -21.11 18.34
CA GLN A 223 -10.37 -21.03 19.24
C GLN A 223 -10.12 -21.79 20.56
N ASP A 224 -9.56 -23.00 20.50
CA ASP A 224 -9.23 -23.79 21.68
C ASP A 224 -8.17 -23.10 22.55
N PHE A 225 -7.20 -22.43 21.92
CA PHE A 225 -6.15 -21.67 22.62
C PHE A 225 -6.72 -20.52 23.49
N ILE A 226 -7.74 -19.79 22.99
CA ILE A 226 -8.32 -18.65 23.71
C ILE A 226 -9.50 -19.02 24.61
N LYS A 227 -9.95 -20.29 24.57
CA LYS A 227 -11.18 -20.78 25.23
C LYS A 227 -11.20 -20.51 26.73
N GLU A 228 -10.09 -20.77 27.42
CA GLU A 228 -10.00 -20.55 28.88
C GLU A 228 -10.10 -19.06 29.24
N ASP A 229 -9.48 -18.17 28.43
CA ASP A 229 -9.53 -16.73 28.68
C ASP A 229 -10.94 -16.19 28.39
N CYS A 230 -11.62 -16.70 27.36
CA CYS A 230 -13.03 -16.40 27.10
C CYS A 230 -13.92 -16.82 28.24
N LYS A 231 -13.73 -18.04 28.78
CA LYS A 231 -14.50 -18.56 29.91
C LYS A 231 -14.34 -17.69 31.16
N LYS A 232 -13.11 -17.28 31.49
CA LYS A 232 -12.83 -16.39 32.62
C LYS A 232 -13.51 -15.03 32.49
N ARG A 233 -13.70 -14.53 31.26
CA ARG A 233 -14.31 -13.22 30.98
C ARG A 233 -15.81 -13.30 30.62
N GLY A 234 -16.40 -14.49 30.59
CA GLY A 234 -17.80 -14.70 30.24
C GLY A 234 -18.10 -14.41 28.76
N ILE A 235 -17.11 -14.61 27.87
CA ILE A 235 -17.23 -14.37 26.45
C ILE A 235 -17.65 -15.67 25.74
N LEU A 236 -18.71 -15.60 24.91
CA LEU A 236 -19.17 -16.72 24.11
C LEU A 236 -18.30 -16.89 22.88
N LEU A 237 -17.86 -18.14 22.61
CA LEU A 237 -17.14 -18.50 21.41
C LEU A 237 -18.04 -19.24 20.44
N GLU A 238 -18.07 -18.79 19.19
CA GLU A 238 -18.76 -19.46 18.09
C GLU A 238 -17.83 -19.78 16.94
N PHE A 239 -18.16 -20.83 16.18
CA PHE A 239 -17.48 -21.20 14.95
C PHE A 239 -18.54 -21.52 13.89
N GLU A 240 -18.43 -20.85 12.74
CA GLU A 240 -19.34 -20.99 11.62
C GLU A 240 -18.52 -21.26 10.36
N THR A 241 -18.96 -22.20 9.52
CA THR A 241 -18.35 -22.49 8.23
C THR A 241 -19.41 -22.92 7.23
N ASP A 242 -19.26 -22.53 5.97
CA ASP A 242 -20.12 -22.97 4.87
C ASP A 242 -19.62 -24.27 4.22
N ARG A 243 -18.39 -24.70 4.53
CA ARG A 243 -17.77 -25.94 4.05
C ARG A 243 -17.04 -26.67 5.17
N GLU A 244 -17.03 -28.00 5.06
CA GLU A 244 -16.33 -28.85 6.03
C GLU A 244 -14.82 -28.59 6.01
N LYS A 245 -14.23 -28.39 4.83
CA LYS A 245 -12.79 -28.12 4.66
C LYS A 245 -12.57 -27.02 3.63
N ILE A 246 -11.68 -26.10 3.97
CA ILE A 246 -11.19 -25.03 3.08
C ILE A 246 -9.67 -25.08 3.11
N PHE A 247 -9.03 -25.25 1.93
CA PHE A 247 -7.59 -25.31 1.81
C PHE A 247 -7.03 -24.05 1.13
N VAL A 248 -5.99 -23.47 1.72
CA VAL A 248 -5.24 -22.35 1.15
C VAL A 248 -3.75 -22.69 1.11
N GLU A 249 -3.01 -22.04 0.21
CA GLU A 249 -1.54 -22.12 0.19
C GLU A 249 -0.96 -20.98 1.01
N GLY A 250 -0.16 -21.30 2.05
CA GLY A 250 0.40 -20.30 2.94
C GLY A 250 1.42 -20.83 3.94
N ASP A 251 1.98 -19.93 4.72
CA ASP A 251 2.82 -20.24 5.88
C ASP A 251 1.92 -20.41 7.12
N ARG A 252 1.76 -21.66 7.56
CA ARG A 252 0.89 -22.01 8.67
C ARG A 252 1.20 -21.23 9.95
N ALA A 253 2.49 -21.12 10.30
CA ALA A 253 2.89 -20.46 11.54
C ALA A 253 2.59 -18.96 11.52
N LYS A 254 2.72 -18.35 10.35
CA LYS A 254 2.43 -16.94 10.15
C LYS A 254 0.92 -16.65 10.14
N ILE A 255 0.13 -17.48 9.49
CA ILE A 255 -1.33 -17.34 9.51
C ILE A 255 -1.86 -17.57 10.93
N GLU A 256 -1.36 -18.59 11.65
CA GLU A 256 -1.69 -18.81 13.05
C GLU A 256 -1.37 -17.59 13.93
N GLN A 257 -0.20 -16.97 13.74
CA GLN A 257 0.20 -15.73 14.42
C GLN A 257 -0.81 -14.59 14.18
N VAL A 258 -1.27 -14.42 12.94
CA VAL A 258 -2.29 -13.42 12.59
C VAL A 258 -3.61 -13.70 13.31
N LEU A 259 -4.09 -14.94 13.21
CA LEU A 259 -5.36 -15.35 13.84
C LEU A 259 -5.34 -15.18 15.35
N LEU A 260 -4.25 -15.56 16.01
CA LEU A 260 -4.06 -15.36 17.45
C LEU A 260 -4.02 -13.89 17.83
N ASN A 261 -3.39 -13.05 17.02
CA ASN A 261 -3.30 -11.62 17.29
C ASN A 261 -4.66 -10.94 17.16
N LEU A 262 -5.43 -11.28 16.12
CA LEU A 262 -6.79 -10.77 15.93
C LEU A 262 -7.73 -11.28 17.04
N ALA A 263 -7.63 -12.54 17.43
CA ALA A 263 -8.40 -13.13 18.51
C ALA A 263 -8.11 -12.45 19.87
N LYS A 264 -6.84 -12.16 20.18
CA LYS A 264 -6.45 -11.40 21.38
C LYS A 264 -7.00 -9.97 21.35
N ASN A 265 -6.95 -9.32 20.20
CA ASN A 265 -7.52 -7.98 20.06
C ASN A 265 -9.03 -7.98 20.30
N ALA A 266 -9.75 -9.00 19.82
CA ALA A 266 -11.17 -9.19 20.11
C ALA A 266 -11.45 -9.41 21.61
N LEU A 267 -10.65 -10.25 22.28
CA LEU A 267 -10.71 -10.44 23.73
C LEU A 267 -10.50 -9.15 24.53
N GLU A 268 -9.53 -8.34 24.11
CA GLU A 268 -9.17 -7.08 24.78
C GLU A 268 -10.19 -5.97 24.52
N ALA A 269 -10.93 -6.03 23.40
CA ALA A 269 -12.02 -5.10 23.10
C ALA A 269 -13.27 -5.33 23.94
N MET A 270 -13.34 -6.45 24.68
CA MET A 270 -14.47 -6.83 25.55
C MET A 270 -13.98 -7.01 26.98
N GLU A 271 -14.33 -6.09 27.89
CA GLU A 271 -13.90 -6.16 29.31
C GLU A 271 -14.62 -7.26 30.07
N GLN A 272 -15.94 -7.37 29.89
CA GLN A 272 -16.77 -8.38 30.54
C GLN A 272 -17.89 -8.84 29.63
N GLY A 273 -17.91 -10.12 29.32
CA GLY A 273 -18.94 -10.72 28.47
C GLY A 273 -18.83 -10.31 27.01
N GLY A 274 -19.65 -10.88 26.18
CA GLY A 274 -19.67 -10.62 24.75
C GLY A 274 -19.61 -11.90 23.93
N LYS A 275 -19.28 -11.74 22.63
CA LYS A 275 -19.24 -12.86 21.68
C LYS A 275 -18.06 -12.67 20.71
N ILE A 276 -17.29 -13.73 20.50
CA ILE A 276 -16.32 -13.83 19.41
C ILE A 276 -16.78 -14.93 18.47
N SER A 277 -16.94 -14.60 17.18
CA SER A 277 -17.28 -15.59 16.16
C SER A 277 -16.11 -15.72 15.18
N PHE A 278 -15.71 -16.97 14.92
CA PHE A 278 -14.79 -17.35 13.86
C PHE A 278 -15.63 -17.86 12.70
N VAL A 279 -15.51 -17.24 11.54
CA VAL A 279 -16.29 -17.60 10.35
C VAL A 279 -15.34 -17.88 9.20
N SER A 280 -15.59 -18.98 8.47
CA SER A 280 -14.88 -19.30 7.22
C SER A 280 -15.88 -19.55 6.12
N GLU A 281 -15.73 -18.86 5.00
CA GLU A 281 -16.59 -18.95 3.82
C GLU A 281 -15.75 -19.12 2.56
N LEU A 282 -16.29 -19.83 1.59
CA LEU A 282 -15.69 -19.91 0.27
C LEU A 282 -16.50 -19.12 -0.74
N LYS A 283 -15.92 -18.02 -1.27
CA LYS A 283 -16.57 -17.17 -2.27
C LYS A 283 -15.73 -17.03 -3.53
N GLN A 284 -16.24 -17.50 -4.66
CA GLN A 284 -15.60 -17.33 -5.98
C GLN A 284 -14.12 -17.77 -6.02
N GLY A 285 -13.78 -18.87 -5.35
CA GLY A 285 -12.41 -19.39 -5.30
C GLY A 285 -11.48 -18.64 -4.32
N VAL A 286 -12.04 -17.82 -3.42
CA VAL A 286 -11.34 -17.12 -2.34
C VAL A 286 -11.89 -17.57 -1.00
N ALA A 287 -11.01 -18.00 -0.11
CA ALA A 287 -11.33 -18.25 1.29
C ALA A 287 -11.45 -16.91 2.03
N GLU A 288 -12.62 -16.60 2.56
CA GLU A 288 -12.86 -15.48 3.47
C GLU A 288 -12.88 -15.99 4.91
N ILE A 289 -11.93 -15.53 5.71
CA ILE A 289 -11.79 -15.88 7.14
C ILE A 289 -12.11 -14.62 7.93
N LYS A 290 -13.13 -14.70 8.81
CA LYS A 290 -13.59 -13.55 9.59
C LYS A 290 -13.43 -13.84 11.09
N ILE A 291 -12.93 -12.83 11.80
CA ILE A 291 -12.96 -12.79 13.27
C ILE A 291 -13.83 -11.59 13.63
N ILE A 292 -14.94 -11.89 14.30
CA ILE A 292 -15.99 -10.93 14.62
C ILE A 292 -16.07 -10.81 16.13
N ASP A 293 -15.93 -9.61 16.68
CA ASP A 293 -16.16 -9.28 18.07
C ASP A 293 -17.36 -8.35 18.24
N ARG A 294 -17.96 -8.39 19.42
CA ARG A 294 -18.99 -7.43 19.88
C ARG A 294 -18.44 -6.52 20.98
N GLY A 295 -17.20 -6.05 20.78
CA GLY A 295 -16.52 -5.17 21.71
C GLY A 295 -16.87 -3.70 21.53
N VAL A 296 -16.00 -2.83 22.03
CA VAL A 296 -16.14 -1.37 21.98
C VAL A 296 -16.08 -0.78 20.57
N GLY A 297 -15.63 -1.56 19.59
CA GLY A 297 -15.44 -1.11 18.21
C GLY A 297 -14.33 -0.05 18.06
N ILE A 298 -14.15 0.44 16.83
CA ILE A 298 -13.10 1.39 16.46
C ILE A 298 -13.75 2.70 16.01
N PRO A 299 -13.40 3.84 16.62
CA PRO A 299 -13.86 5.16 16.20
C PRO A 299 -13.44 5.51 14.78
N ASP A 300 -14.21 6.33 14.06
CA ASP A 300 -13.92 6.70 12.66
C ASP A 300 -12.56 7.40 12.51
N GLU A 301 -12.19 8.24 13.47
CA GLU A 301 -10.90 8.96 13.52
C GLU A 301 -9.67 8.05 13.60
N ASP A 302 -9.86 6.81 14.05
CA ASP A 302 -8.79 5.82 14.23
C ASP A 302 -8.69 4.83 13.05
N LYS A 303 -9.75 4.69 12.26
CA LYS A 303 -9.85 3.67 11.19
C LYS A 303 -8.70 3.70 10.19
N GLU A 304 -8.25 4.87 9.82
CA GLU A 304 -7.11 5.02 8.89
C GLU A 304 -5.75 4.68 9.52
N LYS A 305 -5.67 4.70 10.86
CA LYS A 305 -4.42 4.59 11.60
C LYS A 305 -4.17 3.21 12.21
N ILE A 306 -5.19 2.36 12.35
CA ILE A 306 -5.05 1.09 13.10
C ILE A 306 -4.02 0.12 12.52
N PHE A 307 -3.71 0.22 11.23
CA PHE A 307 -2.64 -0.55 10.59
C PHE A 307 -1.29 0.17 10.56
N SER A 308 -1.21 1.41 11.07
CA SER A 308 0.06 2.13 11.17
C SER A 308 0.90 1.55 12.30
N PRO A 309 2.20 1.30 12.08
CA PRO A 309 3.09 0.83 13.15
C PRO A 309 3.08 1.77 14.36
N PHE A 310 3.16 1.21 15.56
CA PHE A 310 3.15 1.90 16.85
C PHE A 310 1.85 2.62 17.20
N TYR A 311 0.83 2.53 16.38
CA TYR A 311 -0.47 3.11 16.70
C TYR A 311 -1.24 2.21 17.67
N THR A 312 -1.62 2.75 18.83
CA THR A 312 -2.39 2.03 19.85
C THR A 312 -3.20 2.99 20.71
N THR A 313 -4.41 2.60 21.03
CA THR A 313 -5.27 3.26 22.03
C THR A 313 -5.18 2.59 23.41
N LYS A 314 -4.41 1.50 23.51
CA LYS A 314 -4.28 0.69 24.74
C LYS A 314 -3.08 1.15 25.55
N LYS A 315 -3.22 1.25 26.89
CA LYS A 315 -2.13 1.66 27.80
C LYS A 315 -0.89 0.75 27.77
N GLN A 316 -1.05 -0.52 27.44
CA GLN A 316 0.03 -1.53 27.44
C GLN A 316 0.23 -2.17 26.04
N GLY A 317 -0.39 -1.66 25.00
CA GLY A 317 -0.25 -2.17 23.66
C GLY A 317 1.06 -1.72 22.98
N SER A 318 1.69 -2.58 22.19
CA SER A 318 2.86 -2.23 21.36
C SER A 318 2.49 -1.37 20.16
N GLY A 319 1.25 -1.44 19.70
CA GLY A 319 0.81 -0.83 18.44
C GLY A 319 1.37 -1.50 17.18
N LEU A 320 2.02 -2.67 17.33
CA LEU A 320 2.63 -3.38 16.21
C LEU A 320 1.76 -4.54 15.69
N GLY A 321 0.86 -5.06 16.52
CA GLY A 321 0.13 -6.29 16.22
C GLY A 321 -0.65 -6.24 14.91
N LEU A 322 -1.49 -5.21 14.68
CA LEU A 322 -2.31 -5.11 13.47
C LEU A 322 -1.47 -4.81 12.22
N SER A 323 -0.41 -4.01 12.33
CA SER A 323 0.50 -3.74 11.21
C SER A 323 1.26 -5.00 10.78
N ILE A 324 1.66 -5.85 11.75
CA ILE A 324 2.25 -7.16 11.50
C ILE A 324 1.24 -8.10 10.83
N CYS A 325 0.00 -8.14 11.31
CA CYS A 325 -1.06 -8.94 10.69
C CYS A 325 -1.27 -8.58 9.23
N LYS A 326 -1.39 -7.28 8.94
CA LYS A 326 -1.58 -6.78 7.59
C LYS A 326 -0.42 -7.19 6.69
N ARG A 327 0.82 -6.96 7.14
CA ARG A 327 2.01 -7.33 6.39
C ARG A 327 2.10 -8.83 6.13
N ILE A 328 1.90 -9.67 7.16
CA ILE A 328 1.95 -11.12 7.00
C ILE A 328 0.97 -11.58 5.92
N ILE A 329 -0.26 -11.09 5.94
CA ILE A 329 -1.26 -11.50 4.95
C ILE A 329 -0.94 -10.95 3.57
N GLU A 330 -0.48 -9.70 3.45
CA GLU A 330 -0.10 -9.09 2.17
C GLU A 330 1.19 -9.70 1.57
N ASP A 331 2.08 -10.29 2.38
CA ASP A 331 3.23 -11.06 1.92
C ASP A 331 2.82 -12.40 1.28
N HIS A 332 1.62 -12.94 1.59
CA HIS A 332 1.08 -14.13 0.93
C HIS A 332 0.51 -13.79 -0.46
N PRO A 333 0.63 -14.69 -1.45
CA PRO A 333 0.13 -14.46 -2.79
C PRO A 333 -1.37 -14.09 -2.79
N GLN A 334 -1.71 -12.91 -3.30
CA GLN A 334 -3.09 -12.38 -3.36
C GLN A 334 -3.82 -12.32 -2.00
N GLY A 335 -3.07 -12.39 -0.90
CA GLY A 335 -3.60 -12.22 0.43
C GLY A 335 -4.02 -10.77 0.70
N SER A 336 -5.14 -10.56 1.41
CA SER A 336 -5.56 -9.24 1.86
C SER A 336 -6.21 -9.28 3.23
N LEU A 337 -5.97 -8.25 4.04
CA LEU A 337 -6.59 -8.04 5.35
C LEU A 337 -7.36 -6.72 5.34
N SER A 338 -8.64 -6.82 5.62
CA SER A 338 -9.55 -5.68 5.74
C SER A 338 -10.35 -5.75 7.04
N PHE A 339 -11.07 -4.69 7.38
CA PHE A 339 -11.93 -4.68 8.55
C PHE A 339 -13.14 -3.77 8.32
N THR A 340 -14.18 -4.03 9.09
CA THR A 340 -15.32 -3.13 9.31
C THR A 340 -15.54 -3.00 10.81
N SER A 341 -15.84 -1.80 11.29
CA SER A 341 -16.08 -1.57 12.70
C SER A 341 -16.97 -0.35 12.90
N GLU A 342 -17.77 -0.41 13.97
CA GLU A 342 -18.59 0.69 14.42
C GLU A 342 -18.45 0.81 15.94
N LYS A 343 -18.20 2.03 16.41
CA LYS A 343 -18.03 2.32 17.84
C LYS A 343 -19.24 1.84 18.64
N GLY A 344 -19.01 1.00 19.64
CA GLY A 344 -20.04 0.41 20.50
C GLY A 344 -20.73 -0.83 19.93
N LYS A 345 -20.43 -1.26 18.69
CA LYS A 345 -21.03 -2.47 18.08
C LYS A 345 -20.03 -3.59 17.83
N GLY A 346 -18.72 -3.31 17.92
CA GLY A 346 -17.66 -4.26 17.69
C GLY A 346 -16.95 -4.12 16.36
N SER A 347 -16.14 -5.12 16.03
CA SER A 347 -15.32 -5.13 14.81
C SER A 347 -15.38 -6.48 14.10
N THR A 348 -15.20 -6.44 12.80
CA THR A 348 -15.03 -7.63 11.96
C THR A 348 -13.75 -7.48 11.16
N PHE A 349 -12.78 -8.34 11.41
CA PHE A 349 -11.58 -8.45 10.59
C PHE A 349 -11.76 -9.56 9.57
N VAL A 350 -11.41 -9.29 8.31
CA VAL A 350 -11.60 -10.20 7.18
C VAL A 350 -10.27 -10.45 6.50
N ILE A 351 -9.82 -11.71 6.51
CA ILE A 351 -8.68 -12.20 5.75
C ILE A 351 -9.22 -12.88 4.49
N LYS A 352 -8.66 -12.53 3.34
CA LYS A 352 -8.96 -13.18 2.06
C LYS A 352 -7.71 -13.82 1.51
N MET A 353 -7.80 -15.08 1.10
CA MET A 353 -6.71 -15.84 0.48
C MET A 353 -7.26 -16.70 -0.64
N PRO A 354 -6.56 -16.87 -1.77
CA PRO A 354 -6.99 -17.79 -2.81
C PRO A 354 -6.94 -19.24 -2.28
N VAL A 355 -7.94 -20.03 -2.65
CA VAL A 355 -7.92 -21.46 -2.32
C VAL A 355 -6.85 -22.22 -3.09
N SER A 356 -6.34 -23.29 -2.51
CA SER A 356 -5.39 -24.18 -3.18
C SER A 356 -6.01 -24.84 -4.42
N ARG A 357 -5.15 -25.32 -5.33
CA ARG A 357 -5.63 -25.94 -6.60
C ARG A 357 -6.53 -27.15 -6.40
N HIS A 358 -6.44 -27.84 -5.27
CA HIS A 358 -7.29 -29.00 -4.95
C HIS A 358 -8.74 -28.62 -4.63
N ASP A 359 -9.01 -27.39 -4.25
CA ASP A 359 -10.37 -26.90 -3.90
C ASP A 359 -11.07 -26.18 -5.07
N LYS A 360 -10.46 -26.18 -6.28
CA LYS A 360 -11.04 -25.58 -7.50
C LYS A 360 -11.94 -26.55 -8.30
N ALA A 361 -12.21 -27.75 -7.78
CA ALA A 361 -13.07 -28.75 -8.42
C ALA A 361 -14.49 -28.74 -7.85
#